data_d9e7cfd2d1c1c8b9aeb23f46dddb6576
#
_entry.id   d9e7cfd2d1c1c8b9aeb23f46dddb6576
#
_cell.length_a   1.000
_cell.length_b   1.000
_cell.length_c   1.000
_cell.angle_alpha   90.00
_cell.angle_beta   90.00
_cell.angle_gamma   90.00
#
_symmetry.space_group_name_H-M   'P 1'
#
loop_
_entity.id
_entity.type
_entity.pdbx_description
1 polymer ?
#
loop_
_entity_poly.entity_id
_entity_poly.type
_entity_poly.pdbx_seq_one_letter_code
_entity_poly.pdbx_strand_id
1 'polypeptide(L)'
;MSNEITITAARLIRDVPAAEVRIDDALIALSSLMTSVVTARRDTVGVPAIKGQATIRRLMKAQVALVGVSGEILRVHGELAEIGRETAGYDLHECPSI
;
A
#
# COMPACT_ATOMS: atom_id res chain seq x y z
N MET A 1 -1.77 26.18 21.98
CA MET A 1 -2.22 24.79 22.04
C MET A 1 -2.91 24.37 20.76
N SER A 2 -3.88 25.10 20.32
CA SER A 2 -4.61 24.78 19.10
C SER A 2 -3.71 24.73 17.85
N ASN A 3 -2.66 25.56 17.79
CA ASN A 3 -1.74 25.57 16.64
C ASN A 3 -0.99 24.26 16.46
N GLU A 4 -0.51 23.66 17.54
CA GLU A 4 0.20 22.38 17.47
C GLU A 4 -0.72 21.25 17.01
N ILE A 5 -1.93 21.20 17.54
CA ILE A 5 -2.93 20.21 17.16
C ILE A 5 -3.31 20.39 15.69
N THR A 6 -3.48 21.64 15.25
CA THR A 6 -3.83 21.95 13.87
C THR A 6 -2.72 21.54 12.91
N ILE A 7 -1.46 21.83 13.25
CA ILE A 7 -0.31 21.47 12.44
C ILE A 7 -0.19 19.94 12.35
N THR A 8 -0.36 19.24 13.48
CA THR A 8 -0.29 17.79 13.53
C THR A 8 -1.42 17.16 12.68
N ALA A 9 -2.64 17.67 12.81
CA ALA A 9 -3.77 17.18 12.03
C ALA A 9 -3.55 17.40 10.54
N ALA A 10 -3.04 18.59 10.14
CA ALA A 10 -2.75 18.88 8.74
C ALA A 10 -1.70 17.92 8.17
N ARG A 11 -0.70 17.59 8.98
CA ARG A 11 0.34 16.64 8.59
C ARG A 11 -0.22 15.25 8.35
N LEU A 12 -1.09 14.77 9.26
CA LEU A 12 -1.73 13.47 9.13
C LEU A 12 -2.69 13.41 7.94
N ILE A 13 -3.43 14.48 7.71
CA ILE A 13 -4.33 14.59 6.54
C ILE A 13 -3.55 14.42 5.23
N ARG A 14 -2.33 14.94 5.19
CA ARG A 14 -1.46 14.82 4.03
C ARG A 14 -0.79 13.44 3.94
N ASP A 15 -0.28 12.94 5.07
CA ASP A 15 0.61 11.77 5.07
C ASP A 15 -0.14 10.44 4.97
N VAL A 16 -1.36 10.35 5.50
CA VAL A 16 -2.13 9.09 5.43
C VAL A 16 -2.48 8.73 3.98
N PRO A 17 -3.09 9.61 3.19
CA PRO A 17 -3.34 9.26 1.79
C PRO A 17 -2.05 9.08 0.99
N ALA A 18 -0.99 9.80 1.31
CA ALA A 18 0.30 9.62 0.64
C ALA A 18 0.86 8.21 0.88
N ALA A 19 0.74 7.68 2.11
CA ALA A 19 1.16 6.32 2.42
C ALA A 19 0.32 5.28 1.65
N GLU A 20 -0.99 5.49 1.57
CA GLU A 20 -1.87 4.60 0.81
C GLU A 20 -1.46 4.54 -0.66
N VAL A 21 -1.15 5.67 -1.26
CA VAL A 21 -0.70 5.75 -2.66
C VAL A 21 0.62 5.01 -2.86
N ARG A 22 1.56 5.17 -1.94
CA ARG A 22 2.87 4.49 -2.06
C ARG A 22 2.74 2.97 -1.98
N ILE A 23 1.81 2.47 -1.19
CA ILE A 23 1.53 1.04 -1.12
C ILE A 23 0.91 0.55 -2.42
N ASP A 24 -0.02 1.31 -3.00
CA ASP A 24 -0.59 1.00 -4.31
C ASP A 24 0.49 1.01 -5.40
N ASP A 25 1.39 1.98 -5.38
CA ASP A 25 2.52 2.02 -6.31
C ASP A 25 3.37 0.74 -6.20
N ALA A 26 3.61 0.27 -4.97
CA ALA A 26 4.37 -0.95 -4.75
C ALA A 26 3.64 -2.19 -5.29
N LEU A 27 2.32 -2.26 -5.09
CA LEU A 27 1.51 -3.35 -5.65
C LEU A 27 1.55 -3.36 -7.17
N ILE A 28 1.44 -2.19 -7.79
CA ILE A 28 1.54 -2.05 -9.25
C ILE A 28 2.93 -2.50 -9.72
N ALA A 29 3.99 -2.07 -9.02
CA ALA A 29 5.36 -2.44 -9.37
C ALA A 29 5.58 -3.96 -9.28
N LEU A 30 5.07 -4.62 -8.23
CA LEU A 30 5.17 -6.06 -8.10
C LEU A 30 4.38 -6.79 -9.19
N SER A 31 3.22 -6.28 -9.57
CA SER A 31 2.41 -6.85 -10.66
C SER A 31 3.16 -6.75 -11.99
N SER A 32 3.82 -5.62 -12.23
CA SER A 32 4.64 -5.43 -13.43
C SER A 32 5.84 -6.40 -13.44
N LEU A 33 6.47 -6.57 -12.28
CA LEU A 33 7.58 -7.53 -12.16
C LEU A 33 7.11 -8.97 -12.40
N MET A 34 5.96 -9.34 -11.87
CA MET A 34 5.35 -10.65 -12.11
C MET A 34 5.13 -10.88 -13.61
N THR A 35 4.57 -9.90 -14.30
CA THR A 35 4.35 -9.96 -15.74
C THR A 35 5.68 -10.16 -16.48
N SER A 36 6.71 -9.41 -16.10
CA SER A 36 8.03 -9.51 -16.72
C SER A 36 8.67 -10.89 -16.52
N VAL A 37 8.55 -11.44 -15.32
CA VAL A 37 9.10 -12.77 -15.00
C VAL A 37 8.40 -13.86 -15.82
N VAL A 38 7.08 -13.84 -15.86
CA VAL A 38 6.30 -14.83 -16.61
C VAL A 38 6.54 -14.70 -18.11
N THR A 39 6.60 -13.47 -18.61
CA THR A 39 6.91 -13.18 -20.02
C THR A 39 8.29 -13.69 -20.39
N ALA A 40 9.29 -13.44 -19.56
CA ALA A 40 10.65 -13.92 -19.80
C ALA A 40 10.70 -15.46 -19.87
N ARG A 41 10.00 -16.14 -18.97
CA ARG A 41 9.93 -17.60 -18.98
C ARG A 41 9.27 -18.12 -20.25
N ARG A 42 8.15 -17.50 -20.64
CA ARG A 42 7.43 -17.89 -21.86
C ARG A 42 8.27 -17.72 -23.11
N ASP A 43 9.00 -16.61 -23.20
CA ASP A 43 9.65 -16.18 -24.44
C ASP A 43 11.11 -16.64 -24.55
N THR A 44 11.68 -17.23 -23.50
CA THR A 44 13.05 -17.74 -23.54
C THR A 44 13.05 -19.17 -24.07
N VAL A 45 13.68 -19.36 -25.21
CA VAL A 45 13.77 -20.68 -25.87
C VAL A 45 14.52 -21.66 -24.97
N GLY A 46 13.99 -22.86 -24.83
CA GLY A 46 14.64 -23.93 -24.07
C GLY A 46 14.42 -23.89 -22.57
N VAL A 47 13.65 -22.91 -22.06
CA VAL A 47 13.32 -22.84 -20.63
C VAL A 47 12.01 -23.59 -20.39
N PRO A 48 12.05 -24.69 -19.63
CA PRO A 48 10.81 -25.41 -19.31
C PRO A 48 9.93 -24.60 -18.35
N ALA A 49 8.63 -24.87 -18.41
CA ALA A 49 7.63 -24.14 -17.61
C ALA A 49 7.87 -24.23 -16.10
N ILE A 50 8.50 -25.32 -15.63
CA ILE A 50 8.81 -25.50 -14.20
C ILE A 50 9.85 -24.51 -13.69
N LYS A 51 10.70 -24.00 -14.58
CA LYS A 51 11.69 -23.00 -14.18
C LYS A 51 10.97 -21.70 -13.83
N GLY A 52 11.40 -21.08 -12.77
CA GLY A 52 10.79 -19.84 -12.30
C GLY A 52 9.56 -20.02 -11.42
N GLN A 53 9.04 -21.24 -11.23
CA GLN A 53 7.87 -21.45 -10.36
C GLN A 53 8.10 -20.94 -8.93
N ALA A 54 9.28 -21.20 -8.36
CA ALA A 54 9.62 -20.73 -7.02
C ALA A 54 9.65 -19.21 -6.96
N THR A 55 10.19 -18.56 -7.98
CA THR A 55 10.24 -17.10 -8.07
C THR A 55 8.85 -16.51 -8.17
N ILE A 56 8.00 -17.09 -9.02
CA ILE A 56 6.61 -16.65 -9.18
C ILE A 56 5.85 -16.79 -7.86
N ARG A 57 6.04 -17.89 -7.14
CA ARG A 57 5.42 -18.09 -5.82
C ARG A 57 5.88 -17.05 -4.81
N ARG A 58 7.16 -16.68 -4.83
CA ARG A 58 7.68 -15.64 -3.95
C ARG A 58 7.07 -14.27 -4.26
N LEU A 59 6.91 -13.96 -5.54
CA LEU A 59 6.24 -12.72 -5.96
C LEU A 59 4.79 -12.70 -5.51
N MET A 60 4.07 -13.84 -5.62
CA MET A 60 2.71 -13.94 -5.13
C MET A 60 2.63 -13.70 -3.63
N LYS A 61 3.55 -14.28 -2.86
CA LYS A 61 3.62 -14.06 -1.41
C LYS A 61 3.87 -12.59 -1.08
N ALA A 62 4.74 -11.94 -1.83
CA ALA A 62 5.03 -10.52 -1.65
C ALA A 62 3.79 -9.67 -1.93
N GLN A 63 3.03 -9.99 -2.97
CA GLN A 63 1.78 -9.31 -3.28
C GLN A 63 0.75 -9.47 -2.15
N VAL A 64 0.59 -10.68 -1.63
CA VAL A 64 -0.31 -10.94 -0.50
C VAL A 64 0.13 -10.15 0.73
N ALA A 65 1.44 -10.11 1.00
CA ALA A 65 1.98 -9.34 2.13
C ALA A 65 1.68 -7.85 1.97
N LEU A 66 1.82 -7.28 0.77
CA LEU A 66 1.50 -5.88 0.51
C LEU A 66 0.01 -5.58 0.66
N VAL A 67 -0.86 -6.50 0.23
CA VAL A 67 -2.30 -6.36 0.47
C VAL A 67 -2.57 -6.31 1.97
N GLY A 68 -1.88 -7.13 2.76
CA GLY A 68 -1.96 -7.09 4.21
C GLY A 68 -1.51 -5.75 4.77
N VAL A 69 -0.40 -5.21 4.27
CA VAL A 69 0.08 -3.87 4.66
C VAL A 69 -0.96 -2.81 4.31
N SER A 70 -1.54 -2.88 3.11
CA SER A 70 -2.60 -1.97 2.68
C SER A 70 -3.78 -1.99 3.67
N GLY A 71 -4.22 -3.19 4.08
CA GLY A 71 -5.29 -3.34 5.05
C GLY A 71 -4.95 -2.73 6.40
N GLU A 72 -3.70 -2.89 6.86
CA GLU A 72 -3.24 -2.30 8.13
C GLU A 72 -3.23 -0.77 8.05
N ILE A 73 -2.81 -0.20 6.94
CA ILE A 73 -2.80 1.26 6.77
C ILE A 73 -4.23 1.81 6.74
N LEU A 74 -5.17 1.09 6.14
CA LEU A 74 -6.59 1.48 6.19
C LEU A 74 -7.11 1.49 7.63
N ARG A 75 -6.70 0.54 8.45
CA ARG A 75 -7.05 0.52 9.88
C ARG A 75 -6.42 1.70 10.62
N VAL A 76 -5.16 2.00 10.34
CA VAL A 76 -4.49 3.17 10.90
C VAL A 76 -5.26 4.44 10.56
N HIS A 77 -5.71 4.59 9.31
CA HIS A 77 -6.53 5.73 8.89
C HIS A 77 -7.79 5.85 9.75
N GLY A 78 -8.51 4.73 9.92
CA GLY A 78 -9.72 4.71 10.75
C GLY A 78 -9.46 5.06 12.20
N GLU A 79 -8.39 4.50 12.78
CA GLU A 79 -8.00 4.78 14.17
C GLU A 79 -7.62 6.24 14.36
N LEU A 80 -6.84 6.81 13.44
CA LEU A 80 -6.45 8.21 13.51
C LEU A 80 -7.65 9.14 13.35
N ALA A 81 -8.59 8.80 12.48
CA ALA A 81 -9.81 9.57 12.33
C ALA A 81 -10.61 9.60 13.64
N GLU A 82 -10.70 8.47 14.34
CA GLU A 82 -11.38 8.38 15.61
C GLU A 82 -10.68 9.19 16.70
N ILE A 83 -9.38 9.05 16.81
CA ILE A 83 -8.56 9.84 17.74
C ILE A 83 -8.73 11.34 17.46
N GLY A 84 -8.73 11.72 16.20
CA GLY A 84 -8.91 13.11 15.80
C GLY A 84 -10.24 13.69 16.24
N ARG A 85 -11.32 12.92 16.08
CA ARG A 85 -12.65 13.34 16.53
C ARG A 85 -12.71 13.48 18.04
N GLU A 86 -12.13 12.52 18.77
CA GLU A 86 -12.16 12.52 20.23
C GLU A 86 -11.31 13.63 20.84
N THR A 87 -10.20 13.95 20.21
CA THR A 87 -9.18 14.82 20.78
C THR A 87 -9.29 16.26 20.32
N ALA A 88 -9.49 16.49 19.02
CA ALA A 88 -9.42 17.79 18.40
C ALA A 88 -10.66 18.17 17.59
N GLY A 89 -11.62 17.27 17.49
CA GLY A 89 -12.82 17.49 16.70
C GLY A 89 -12.63 17.38 15.20
N TYR A 90 -11.47 16.89 14.74
CA TYR A 90 -11.21 16.68 13.31
C TYR A 90 -11.79 15.36 12.83
N ASP A 91 -12.26 15.35 11.61
CA ASP A 91 -12.72 14.13 10.95
C ASP A 91 -11.79 13.81 9.76
N LEU A 92 -10.87 12.89 9.98
CA LEU A 92 -9.90 12.49 8.97
C LEU A 92 -10.51 11.62 7.87
N HIS A 93 -11.77 11.17 8.03
CA HIS A 93 -12.47 10.46 6.95
C HIS A 93 -12.83 11.38 5.79
N GLU A 94 -12.81 12.69 6.01
CA GLU A 94 -13.02 13.66 4.94
C GLU A 94 -11.78 13.84 4.06
N CYS A 95 -10.64 13.28 4.47
CA CYS A 95 -9.44 13.32 3.63
C CYS A 95 -9.69 12.59 2.32
N PRO A 96 -9.27 13.14 1.18
CA PRO A 96 -9.36 12.40 -0.07
C PRO A 96 -8.52 11.13 0.04
N SER A 97 -9.16 9.99 -0.19
CA SER A 97 -8.43 8.74 -0.35
C SER A 97 -8.47 8.36 -1.82
N ILE A 98 -7.44 7.75 -2.25
CA ILE A 98 -7.31 7.42 -3.67
C ILE A 98 -7.84 6.04 -3.97
#